data_bfb8ea0c355e4300d139ba25384ab961
#
_entry.id   bfb8ea0c355e4300d139ba25384ab961
#
_cell.length_a   1.000
_cell.length_b   1.000
_cell.length_c   1.000
_cell.angle_alpha   90.00
_cell.angle_beta   90.00
_cell.angle_gamma   90.00
#
_symmetry.space_group_name_H-M   'P 1'
#
loop_
_entity.id
_entity.type
_entity.pdbx_description
1 polymer ?
#
loop_
_entity_poly.entity_id
_entity_poly.type
_entity_poly.pdbx_seq_one_letter_code
_entity_poly.pdbx_strand_id
1 'polypeptide(L)'
;MLFYCRFTWYPGVSRAMVGRRLIQQHELGTNHPERIKGWYTLAGGGAGFMIVEAEQPHEVSEIIEPYMDIIAWDVHAMAETPYEATIEQMKKELTMGG
;
A
#
# COMPACT_ATOMS: atom_id res chain seq x y z
N MET A 1 -7.18 9.20 -3.18
CA MET A 1 -6.36 9.15 -1.96
C MET A 1 -5.39 7.98 -2.05
N LEU A 2 -4.16 8.20 -1.63
CA LEU A 2 -3.14 7.15 -1.64
C LEU A 2 -3.05 6.46 -0.28
N PHE A 3 -2.81 5.16 -0.32
CA PHE A 3 -2.60 4.35 0.86
C PHE A 3 -1.27 3.62 0.75
N TYR A 4 -0.52 3.63 1.83
CA TYR A 4 0.70 2.85 1.99
C TYR A 4 0.32 1.53 2.65
N CYS A 5 0.59 0.42 1.97
CA CYS A 5 0.21 -0.92 2.41
C CYS A 5 1.48 -1.74 2.60
N ARG A 6 2.00 -1.73 3.81
CA ARG A 6 3.17 -2.52 4.15
C ARG A 6 2.75 -3.96 4.40
N PHE A 7 3.54 -4.91 3.90
CA PHE A 7 3.23 -6.32 4.07
C PHE A 7 4.43 -7.12 4.54
N THR A 8 4.16 -8.17 5.29
CA THR A 8 5.14 -9.15 5.74
C THR A 8 4.47 -10.52 5.73
N TRP A 9 5.11 -11.50 5.10
CA TRP A 9 4.59 -12.86 5.10
C TRP A 9 4.70 -13.44 6.50
N TYR A 10 3.69 -14.21 6.91
CA TYR A 10 3.78 -14.94 8.17
C TYR A 10 4.88 -16.00 8.10
N PRO A 11 5.49 -16.35 9.25
CA PRO A 11 6.48 -17.44 9.30
C PRO A 11 5.90 -18.72 8.71
N GLY A 12 6.69 -19.41 7.92
CA GLY A 12 6.28 -20.65 7.28
C GLY A 12 5.55 -20.50 5.96
N VAL A 13 5.20 -19.29 5.56
CA VAL A 13 4.58 -19.04 4.26
C VAL A 13 5.66 -19.07 3.18
N SER A 14 5.44 -19.90 2.17
CA SER A 14 6.39 -20.06 1.06
C SER A 14 6.01 -19.13 -0.10
N ARG A 15 7.01 -18.89 -0.96
CA ARG A 15 6.79 -18.17 -2.21
C ARG A 15 5.71 -18.83 -3.08
N ALA A 16 5.68 -20.16 -3.10
CA ALA A 16 4.67 -20.91 -3.87
C ALA A 16 3.26 -20.67 -3.34
N MET A 17 3.09 -20.57 -2.03
CA MET A 17 1.78 -20.29 -1.43
C MET A 17 1.27 -18.91 -1.85
N VAL A 18 2.14 -17.91 -1.77
CA VAL A 18 1.78 -16.54 -2.18
C VAL A 18 1.51 -16.48 -3.67
N GLY A 19 2.37 -17.10 -4.47
CA GLY A 19 2.21 -17.12 -5.93
C GLY A 19 0.91 -17.75 -6.39
N ARG A 20 0.53 -18.89 -5.79
CA ARG A 20 -0.74 -19.54 -6.11
C ARG A 20 -1.94 -18.66 -5.78
N ARG A 21 -1.89 -17.97 -4.63
CA ARG A 21 -2.97 -17.04 -4.24
C ARG A 21 -3.04 -15.86 -5.20
N LEU A 22 -1.89 -15.27 -5.56
CA LEU A 22 -1.84 -14.15 -6.52
C LEU A 22 -2.46 -14.53 -7.85
N ILE A 23 -2.12 -15.70 -8.38
CA ILE A 23 -2.64 -16.18 -9.67
C ILE A 23 -4.15 -16.43 -9.55
N GLN A 24 -4.59 -17.07 -8.48
CA GLN A 24 -6.01 -17.34 -8.26
C GLN A 24 -6.83 -16.05 -8.24
N GLN A 25 -6.38 -15.07 -7.48
CA GLN A 25 -7.08 -13.78 -7.38
C GLN A 25 -7.00 -12.99 -8.68
N HIS A 26 -5.90 -13.12 -9.41
CA HIS A 26 -5.74 -12.51 -10.73
C HIS A 26 -6.79 -13.06 -11.71
N GLU A 27 -6.96 -14.37 -11.75
CA GLU A 27 -7.94 -15.02 -12.62
C GLU A 27 -9.37 -14.68 -12.24
N LEU A 28 -9.64 -14.46 -10.96
CA LEU A 28 -10.94 -14.01 -10.49
C LEU A 28 -11.19 -12.51 -10.72
N GLY A 29 -10.16 -11.76 -11.08
CA GLY A 29 -10.26 -10.32 -11.29
C GLY A 29 -10.33 -9.50 -10.01
N THR A 30 -9.85 -10.06 -8.90
CA THR A 30 -10.00 -9.45 -7.56
C THR A 30 -8.74 -8.78 -7.02
N ASN A 31 -7.63 -8.77 -7.78
CA ASN A 31 -6.42 -8.05 -7.37
C ASN A 31 -6.52 -6.54 -7.59
N HIS A 32 -7.41 -6.10 -8.44
CA HIS A 32 -7.61 -4.68 -8.77
C HIS A 32 -6.31 -3.95 -9.15
N PRO A 33 -5.58 -4.43 -10.19
CA PRO A 33 -4.30 -3.83 -10.56
C PRO A 33 -4.39 -2.36 -10.94
N GLU A 34 -5.56 -1.89 -11.37
CA GLU A 34 -5.79 -0.50 -11.70
C GLU A 34 -5.65 0.44 -10.50
N ARG A 35 -5.80 -0.09 -9.29
CA ARG A 35 -5.64 0.67 -8.05
C ARG A 35 -4.20 0.63 -7.54
N ILE A 36 -3.39 -0.31 -8.01
CA ILE A 36 -2.01 -0.49 -7.53
C ILE A 36 -1.09 0.45 -8.30
N LYS A 37 -0.59 1.48 -7.62
CA LYS A 37 0.30 2.48 -8.22
C LYS A 37 1.79 2.15 -8.03
N GLY A 38 2.10 1.27 -7.12
CA GLY A 38 3.44 0.76 -6.91
C GLY A 38 3.41 -0.51 -6.09
N TRP A 39 4.33 -1.42 -6.37
CA TRP A 39 4.47 -2.67 -5.64
C TRP A 39 5.95 -2.98 -5.55
N TYR A 40 6.47 -2.98 -4.33
CA TYR A 40 7.90 -3.12 -4.08
C TYR A 40 8.14 -4.24 -3.08
N THR A 41 9.05 -5.14 -3.43
CA THR A 41 9.46 -6.23 -2.56
C THR A 41 10.86 -5.93 -2.05
N LEU A 42 11.07 -6.08 -0.75
CA LEU A 42 12.37 -5.86 -0.14
C LEU A 42 13.34 -6.96 -0.57
N ALA A 43 14.62 -6.60 -0.68
CA ALA A 43 15.67 -7.57 -0.97
C ALA A 43 15.64 -8.69 0.06
N GLY A 44 15.70 -9.94 -0.39
CA GLY A 44 15.54 -11.10 0.48
C GLY A 44 14.14 -11.69 0.48
N GLY A 45 13.14 -10.93 0.02
CA GLY A 45 11.76 -11.39 -0.10
C GLY A 45 10.99 -11.44 1.21
N GLY A 46 9.73 -11.81 1.12
CA GLY A 46 8.87 -11.98 2.29
C GLY A 46 8.32 -10.70 2.92
N ALA A 47 8.69 -9.54 2.42
CA ALA A 47 8.22 -8.25 2.92
C ALA A 47 8.31 -7.19 1.84
N GLY A 48 7.54 -6.14 1.98
CA GLY A 48 7.56 -5.02 1.04
C GLY A 48 6.41 -4.07 1.31
N PHE A 49 6.04 -3.31 0.28
CA PHE A 49 4.89 -2.42 0.39
C PHE A 49 4.26 -2.18 -0.97
N MET A 50 2.98 -1.81 -0.94
CA MET A 50 2.26 -1.35 -2.11
C MET A 50 1.76 0.06 -1.87
N ILE A 51 1.65 0.82 -2.95
CA ILE A 51 0.95 2.09 -2.97
C ILE A 51 -0.35 1.86 -3.71
N VAL A 52 -1.46 2.10 -3.05
CA VAL A 52 -2.80 1.86 -3.61
C VAL A 52 -3.55 3.19 -3.67
N GLU A 53 -4.14 3.48 -4.82
CA GLU A 53 -5.03 4.62 -4.96
C GLU A 53 -6.49 4.16 -4.86
N ALA A 54 -7.24 4.78 -3.96
CA ALA A 54 -8.64 4.45 -3.74
C ALA A 54 -9.39 5.67 -3.21
N GLU A 55 -10.69 5.72 -3.43
CA GLU A 55 -11.53 6.78 -2.90
C GLU A 55 -11.96 6.50 -1.47
N GLN A 56 -12.16 5.22 -1.15
CA GLN A 56 -12.62 4.77 0.16
C GLN A 56 -11.70 3.68 0.73
N PRO A 57 -11.51 3.65 2.07
CA PRO A 57 -10.67 2.63 2.70
C PRO A 57 -11.08 1.19 2.38
N HIS A 58 -12.38 0.91 2.23
CA HIS A 58 -12.84 -0.46 1.94
C HIS A 58 -12.33 -0.97 0.59
N GLU A 59 -12.01 -0.08 -0.35
CA GLU A 59 -11.46 -0.47 -1.64
C GLU A 59 -10.04 -1.03 -1.50
N VAL A 60 -9.31 -0.59 -0.49
CA VAL A 60 -8.01 -1.16 -0.15
C VAL A 60 -8.19 -2.53 0.48
N SER A 61 -9.16 -2.66 1.38
CA SER A 61 -9.49 -3.94 2.04
C SER A 61 -9.86 -5.02 1.02
N GLU A 62 -10.58 -4.66 -0.03
CA GLU A 62 -10.91 -5.59 -1.11
C GLU A 62 -9.68 -6.25 -1.73
N ILE A 63 -8.59 -5.51 -1.83
CA ILE A 63 -7.33 -6.02 -2.40
C ILE A 63 -6.63 -6.96 -1.41
N ILE A 64 -6.55 -6.56 -0.14
CA ILE A 64 -5.69 -7.26 0.83
C ILE A 64 -6.38 -8.41 1.58
N GLU A 65 -7.69 -8.35 1.77
CA GLU A 65 -8.43 -9.39 2.52
C GLU A 65 -8.17 -10.81 2.03
N PRO A 66 -8.12 -11.10 0.72
CA PRO A 66 -7.84 -12.45 0.26
C PRO A 66 -6.48 -13.00 0.67
N TYR A 67 -5.60 -12.16 1.19
CA TYR A 67 -4.23 -12.52 1.57
C TYR A 67 -3.97 -12.45 3.08
N MET A 68 -4.98 -12.13 3.88
CA MET A 68 -4.77 -11.90 5.32
C MET A 68 -4.41 -13.15 6.11
N ASP A 69 -4.69 -14.33 5.55
CA ASP A 69 -4.31 -15.61 6.17
C ASP A 69 -2.82 -15.95 6.00
N ILE A 70 -2.16 -15.38 5.01
CA ILE A 70 -0.76 -15.68 4.70
C ILE A 70 0.17 -14.46 4.82
N ILE A 71 -0.39 -13.26 4.85
CA ILE A 71 0.37 -12.02 4.88
C ILE A 71 -0.19 -11.09 5.96
N ALA A 72 0.70 -10.54 6.78
CA ALA A 72 0.36 -9.47 7.72
C ALA A 72 0.41 -8.14 7.00
N TRP A 73 -0.61 -7.30 7.20
CA TRP A 73 -0.73 -6.00 6.55
C TRP A 73 -0.80 -4.86 7.56
N ASP A 74 -0.20 -3.74 7.17
CA ASP A 74 -0.25 -2.50 7.92
C ASP A 74 -0.54 -1.39 6.92
N VAL A 75 -1.72 -0.77 7.04
CA VAL A 75 -2.25 0.14 6.02
C VAL A 75 -2.41 1.54 6.60
N HIS A 76 -1.85 2.53 5.91
CA HIS A 76 -1.90 3.92 6.31
C HIS A 76 -2.33 4.81 5.14
N ALA A 77 -3.25 5.73 5.39
CA ALA A 77 -3.57 6.77 4.42
C ALA A 77 -2.39 7.74 4.34
N MET A 78 -2.08 8.20 3.13
CA MET A 78 -1.00 9.15 2.89
C MET A 78 -1.54 10.48 2.41
N ALA A 79 -0.91 11.56 2.85
CA ALA A 79 -1.13 12.88 2.30
C ALA A 79 0.05 13.23 1.41
N GLU A 80 -0.22 13.73 0.22
CA GLU A 80 0.82 14.25 -0.65
C GLU A 80 1.37 15.54 -0.05
N THR A 81 2.69 15.68 -0.07
CA THR A 81 3.36 16.87 0.46
C THR A 81 4.17 17.52 -0.68
N PRO A 82 3.53 18.38 -1.47
CA PRO A 82 4.23 19.05 -2.57
C PRO A 82 5.25 20.03 -2.03
N TYR A 83 6.50 19.88 -2.45
CA TYR A 83 7.64 20.59 -1.88
C TYR A 83 7.46 22.10 -1.93
N GLU A 84 7.23 22.66 -3.12
CA GLU A 84 7.15 24.11 -3.28
C GLU A 84 6.00 24.75 -2.51
N ALA A 85 4.82 24.14 -2.58
CA ALA A 85 3.65 24.63 -1.86
C ALA A 85 3.86 24.54 -0.35
N THR A 86 4.51 23.48 0.11
CA THR A 86 4.81 23.30 1.54
C THR A 86 5.77 24.37 2.04
N ILE A 87 6.82 24.67 1.28
CA ILE A 87 7.78 25.73 1.65
C ILE A 87 7.08 27.08 1.73
N GLU A 88 6.24 27.39 0.76
CA GLU A 88 5.49 28.66 0.77
C GLU A 88 4.55 28.75 1.98
N GLN A 89 3.87 27.65 2.29
CA GLN A 89 2.99 27.59 3.45
C GLN A 89 3.77 27.80 4.76
N MET A 90 4.90 27.15 4.90
CA MET A 90 5.75 27.29 6.09
C MET A 90 6.29 28.71 6.25
N LYS A 91 6.67 29.35 5.15
CA LYS A 91 7.11 30.75 5.19
C LYS A 91 6.00 31.65 5.73
N LYS A 92 4.77 31.46 5.28
CA LYS A 92 3.63 32.23 5.76
C LYS A 92 3.37 31.99 7.23
N GLU A 93 3.37 30.73 7.66
CA GLU A 93 3.11 30.38 9.06
C GLU A 93 4.16 30.95 10.00
N LEU A 94 5.45 30.84 9.64
CA LEU A 94 6.53 31.32 10.47
C LEU A 94 6.59 32.85 10.52
N THR A 95 6.24 33.52 9.42
CA THR A 95 6.20 34.98 9.38
C THR A 95 5.05 35.52 10.20
N MET A 96 3.88 34.90 10.14
CA MET A 96 2.67 35.32 10.83
C MET A 96 2.64 34.88 12.29
N GLY A 97 3.23 33.74 12.57
CA GLY A 97 3.25 33.16 13.90
C GLY A 97 4.25 33.79 14.87
N GLY A 98 4.97 34.76 14.40
CA GLY A 98 5.89 35.54 15.23
C GLY A 98 7.28 35.12 15.11
#